data_ba8054395da316728071cf428d4dc6df
#
_entry.id   ba8054395da316728071cf428d4dc6df
#
_cell.length_a   1.000
_cell.length_b   1.000
_cell.length_c   1.000
_cell.angle_alpha   90.00
_cell.angle_beta   90.00
_cell.angle_gamma   90.00
#
_symmetry.space_group_name_H-M   'P 1'
#
loop_
_entity.id
_entity.type
_entity.pdbx_description
1 polymer ?
#
loop_
_entity_poly.entity_id
_entity_poly.type
_entity_poly.pdbx_seq_one_letter_code
_entity_poly.pdbx_strand_id
1 'polypeptide(L)'
;YTALGTDRKFYVYSEGTAYDVTPLRLEAGLTNPFTTNGTTTVTVAHTSHGASQGDFVTFDSFSAIDGLDMNAEFEIITVVNSNSYTITHTSTASGSTSGGGGSGNVKYQISIGTDQSAYGYGWGTDAWNVDAWNTPRSSSTVTLDARNWSFDNFGEDLIATVSKGK
;
A
#
# COMPACT_ATOMS: atom_id res chain seq x y z
N TYR A 1 23.70 -2.03 13.95
CA TYR A 1 22.47 -1.97 13.14
C TYR A 1 21.36 -2.75 13.82
N THR A 2 20.14 -2.22 13.80
CA THR A 2 18.96 -2.91 14.31
C THR A 2 17.94 -3.04 13.17
N ALA A 3 17.48 -4.25 12.89
CA ALA A 3 16.41 -4.49 11.94
C ALA A 3 15.04 -4.32 12.63
N LEU A 4 14.13 -3.61 11.99
CA LEU A 4 12.79 -3.33 12.51
C LEU A 4 11.75 -3.59 11.44
N GLY A 5 10.93 -4.61 11.63
CA GLY A 5 9.78 -4.91 10.79
C GLY A 5 8.50 -4.35 11.40
N THR A 6 7.71 -3.66 10.60
CA THR A 6 6.35 -3.25 10.94
C THR A 6 5.34 -4.10 10.17
N ASP A 7 4.06 -3.86 10.36
CA ASP A 7 2.98 -4.48 9.57
C ASP A 7 3.05 -4.14 8.06
N ARG A 8 3.72 -3.04 7.68
CA ARG A 8 3.78 -2.51 6.31
C ARG A 8 5.17 -2.37 5.74
N LYS A 9 6.19 -2.13 6.58
CA LYS A 9 7.51 -1.70 6.15
C LYS A 9 8.62 -2.40 6.90
N PHE A 10 9.78 -2.40 6.28
CA PHE A 10 11.01 -2.90 6.84
C PHE A 10 12.07 -1.81 6.90
N TYR A 11 12.63 -1.59 8.08
CA TYR A 11 13.65 -0.57 8.33
C TYR A 11 14.93 -1.18 8.87
N VAL A 12 16.05 -0.56 8.53
CA VAL A 12 17.33 -0.73 9.24
C VAL A 12 17.63 0.55 9.97
N TYR A 13 17.80 0.45 11.28
CA TYR A 13 18.19 1.58 12.12
C TYR A 13 19.69 1.56 12.36
N SER A 14 20.36 2.67 12.07
CA SER A 14 21.80 2.87 12.27
C SER A 14 22.09 4.31 12.66
N GLU A 15 22.91 4.49 13.68
CA GLU A 15 23.45 5.80 14.10
C GLU A 15 22.38 6.91 14.26
N GLY A 16 21.23 6.57 14.81
CA GLY A 16 20.14 7.55 15.01
C GLY A 16 19.20 7.73 13.82
N THR A 17 19.44 7.04 12.70
CA THR A 17 18.63 7.16 11.47
C THR A 17 17.94 5.84 11.14
N ALA A 18 16.66 5.91 10.79
CA ALA A 18 15.90 4.77 10.25
C ALA A 18 15.92 4.85 8.71
N TYR A 19 16.42 3.80 8.09
CA TYR A 19 16.45 3.65 6.64
C TYR A 19 15.33 2.69 6.22
N ASP A 20 14.41 3.16 5.36
CA ASP A 20 13.39 2.30 4.74
C ASP A 20 14.08 1.42 3.70
N VAL A 21 14.08 0.12 3.95
CA VAL A 21 14.67 -0.90 3.08
C VAL A 21 13.59 -1.91 2.62
N THR A 22 12.33 -1.49 2.65
CA THR A 22 11.21 -2.32 2.18
C THR A 22 11.46 -2.75 0.73
N PRO A 23 11.47 -4.05 0.42
CA PRO A 23 11.73 -4.51 -0.94
C PRO A 23 10.69 -4.01 -1.94
N LEU A 24 11.13 -3.72 -3.15
CA LEU A 24 10.26 -3.34 -4.25
C LEU A 24 9.87 -4.58 -5.05
N ARG A 25 8.59 -4.66 -5.41
CA ARG A 25 8.05 -5.68 -6.30
C ARG A 25 8.21 -5.31 -7.76
N LEU A 26 8.01 -4.04 -8.08
CA LEU A 26 8.03 -3.51 -9.45
C LEU A 26 8.50 -2.06 -9.42
N GLU A 27 9.33 -1.71 -10.39
CA GLU A 27 9.66 -0.33 -10.72
C GLU A 27 9.44 -0.12 -12.21
N ALA A 28 8.81 0.99 -12.61
CA ALA A 28 8.51 1.29 -14.00
C ALA A 28 8.46 2.80 -14.26
N GLY A 29 8.74 3.20 -15.50
CA GLY A 29 8.48 4.56 -16.00
C GLY A 29 7.04 4.66 -16.51
N LEU A 30 6.33 5.72 -16.14
CA LEU A 30 5.00 6.03 -16.66
C LEU A 30 4.96 7.41 -17.29
N THR A 31 4.05 7.58 -18.23
CA THR A 31 3.81 8.88 -18.88
C THR A 31 2.34 9.23 -18.79
N ASN A 32 2.04 10.40 -18.22
CA ASN A 32 0.70 10.93 -18.00
C ASN A 32 -0.28 9.93 -17.33
N PRO A 33 0.11 9.28 -16.21
CA PRO A 33 -0.69 8.21 -15.64
C PRO A 33 -1.90 8.69 -14.84
N PHE A 34 -1.96 9.95 -14.45
CA PHE A 34 -2.93 10.45 -13.48
C PHE A 34 -4.17 11.02 -14.14
N THR A 35 -5.33 10.70 -13.57
CA THR A 35 -6.63 11.30 -13.91
C THR A 35 -7.29 11.83 -12.63
N THR A 36 -7.65 13.09 -12.65
CA THR A 36 -8.32 13.81 -11.55
C THR A 36 -9.78 14.11 -11.93
N ASN A 37 -10.60 14.40 -10.94
CA ASN A 37 -12.02 14.71 -11.11
C ASN A 37 -12.52 15.83 -10.18
N GLY A 38 -11.63 16.70 -9.72
CA GLY A 38 -11.99 17.77 -8.79
C GLY A 38 -12.20 17.29 -7.35
N THR A 39 -11.75 16.08 -7.01
CA THR A 39 -11.80 15.52 -5.65
C THR A 39 -10.40 15.17 -5.14
N THR A 40 -10.31 14.55 -3.97
CA THR A 40 -9.05 13.99 -3.43
C THR A 40 -8.68 12.65 -4.07
N THR A 41 -9.61 12.00 -4.80
CA THR A 41 -9.36 10.73 -5.44
C THR A 41 -8.67 10.93 -6.79
N VAL A 42 -7.55 10.25 -6.99
CA VAL A 42 -6.81 10.24 -8.25
C VAL A 42 -6.79 8.82 -8.80
N THR A 43 -7.17 8.66 -10.06
CA THR A 43 -7.04 7.40 -10.77
C THR A 43 -5.68 7.33 -11.44
N VAL A 44 -5.00 6.21 -11.27
CA VAL A 44 -3.68 5.94 -11.85
C VAL A 44 -3.82 4.85 -12.90
N ALA A 45 -3.33 5.13 -14.11
CA ALA A 45 -3.28 4.18 -15.21
C ALA A 45 -1.87 3.55 -15.30
N HIS A 46 -1.80 2.23 -15.14
CA HIS A 46 -0.58 1.45 -15.30
C HIS A 46 -0.93 0.03 -15.73
N THR A 47 -0.58 -0.33 -16.95
CA THR A 47 -0.91 -1.63 -17.54
C THR A 47 -0.26 -2.78 -16.77
N SER A 48 -1.06 -3.77 -16.39
CA SER A 48 -0.61 -4.97 -15.67
C SER A 48 0.17 -4.66 -14.39
N HIS A 49 -0.26 -3.67 -13.62
CA HIS A 49 0.42 -3.23 -12.39
C HIS A 49 0.54 -4.33 -11.32
N GLY A 50 -0.34 -5.33 -11.31
CA GLY A 50 -0.32 -6.47 -10.40
C GLY A 50 -0.43 -6.10 -8.90
N ALA A 51 -0.86 -4.88 -8.60
CA ALA A 51 -1.04 -4.41 -7.24
C ALA A 51 -2.40 -4.81 -6.68
N SER A 52 -2.49 -4.92 -5.37
CA SER A 52 -3.71 -5.20 -4.62
C SER A 52 -4.12 -3.97 -3.80
N GLN A 53 -5.37 -3.93 -3.38
CA GLN A 53 -5.82 -2.93 -2.42
C GLN A 53 -5.00 -3.03 -1.12
N GLY A 54 -4.59 -1.89 -0.59
CA GLY A 54 -3.73 -1.79 0.59
C GLY A 54 -2.23 -1.90 0.30
N ASP A 55 -1.82 -2.16 -0.95
CA ASP A 55 -0.41 -2.05 -1.34
C ASP A 55 0.03 -0.59 -1.36
N PHE A 56 1.34 -0.36 -1.19
CA PHE A 56 1.93 0.98 -1.27
C PHE A 56 2.66 1.19 -2.59
N VAL A 57 2.50 2.40 -3.11
CA VAL A 57 3.14 2.87 -4.33
C VAL A 57 3.78 4.24 -4.10
N THR A 58 5.01 4.40 -4.56
CA THR A 58 5.72 5.69 -4.53
C THR A 58 5.87 6.22 -5.94
N PHE A 59 5.52 7.48 -6.13
CA PHE A 59 5.75 8.20 -7.38
C PHE A 59 6.90 9.17 -7.20
N ASP A 60 7.68 9.34 -8.25
CA ASP A 60 8.86 10.21 -8.28
C ASP A 60 9.03 10.85 -9.64
N SER A 61 9.47 12.12 -9.65
CA SER A 61 9.78 12.90 -10.85
C SER A 61 8.58 13.24 -11.75
N PHE A 62 7.36 13.18 -11.25
CA PHE A 62 6.17 13.65 -11.96
C PHE A 62 5.96 15.15 -11.79
N SER A 63 5.35 15.78 -12.80
CA SER A 63 4.85 17.15 -12.69
C SER A 63 3.53 17.18 -11.91
N ALA A 64 3.27 18.28 -11.20
CA ALA A 64 1.99 18.46 -10.52
C ALA A 64 0.81 18.44 -11.51
N ILE A 65 -0.31 17.89 -11.09
CA ILE A 65 -1.56 17.84 -11.86
C ILE A 65 -2.69 18.47 -11.05
N ASP A 66 -3.39 19.44 -11.62
CA ASP A 66 -4.50 20.18 -10.98
C ASP A 66 -4.19 20.63 -9.53
N GLY A 67 -2.94 21.10 -9.33
CA GLY A 67 -2.45 21.55 -8.03
C GLY A 67 -2.03 20.44 -7.06
N LEU A 68 -2.08 19.17 -7.47
CA LEU A 68 -1.63 18.04 -6.66
C LEU A 68 -0.18 17.69 -7.01
N ASP A 69 0.69 17.64 -6.01
CA ASP A 69 2.03 17.05 -6.14
C ASP A 69 1.93 15.55 -5.86
N MET A 70 2.20 14.76 -6.90
CA MET A 70 2.11 13.31 -6.84
C MET A 70 3.40 12.64 -6.38
N ASN A 71 4.50 13.39 -6.14
CA ASN A 71 5.81 12.84 -5.78
C ASN A 71 5.87 12.45 -4.29
N ALA A 72 5.14 11.40 -3.93
CA ALA A 72 5.04 10.86 -2.58
C ALA A 72 4.65 9.38 -2.62
N GLU A 73 4.60 8.79 -1.43
CA GLU A 73 4.05 7.45 -1.22
C GLU A 73 2.54 7.52 -0.98
N PHE A 74 1.80 6.62 -1.63
CA PHE A 74 0.35 6.49 -1.50
C PHE A 74 -0.06 5.05 -1.27
N GLU A 75 -1.14 4.86 -0.51
CA GLU A 75 -1.84 3.58 -0.42
C GLU A 75 -2.81 3.40 -1.59
N ILE A 76 -2.85 2.22 -2.16
CA ILE A 76 -3.82 1.85 -3.21
C ILE A 76 -5.16 1.55 -2.54
N ILE A 77 -6.13 2.45 -2.72
CA ILE A 77 -7.44 2.38 -2.06
C ILE A 77 -8.35 1.39 -2.77
N THR A 78 -8.37 1.41 -4.09
CA THR A 78 -9.22 0.50 -4.88
C THR A 78 -8.50 0.10 -6.16
N VAL A 79 -8.46 -1.19 -6.44
CA VAL A 79 -8.05 -1.71 -7.75
C VAL A 79 -9.27 -1.72 -8.66
N VAL A 80 -9.29 -0.84 -9.67
CA VAL A 80 -10.40 -0.73 -10.62
C VAL A 80 -10.38 -1.92 -11.60
N ASN A 81 -9.20 -2.22 -12.12
CA ASN A 81 -8.95 -3.38 -13.00
C ASN A 81 -7.43 -3.64 -13.06
N SER A 82 -6.99 -4.58 -13.89
CA SER A 82 -5.55 -4.92 -14.05
C SER A 82 -4.66 -3.78 -14.55
N ASN A 83 -5.24 -2.69 -15.05
CA ASN A 83 -4.54 -1.57 -15.68
C ASN A 83 -4.78 -0.23 -14.99
N SER A 84 -5.57 -0.20 -13.91
CA SER A 84 -5.85 1.04 -13.20
C SER A 84 -6.28 0.81 -11.75
N TYR A 85 -5.93 1.75 -10.90
CA TYR A 85 -6.29 1.78 -9.49
C TYR A 85 -6.50 3.23 -9.03
N THR A 86 -7.03 3.41 -7.83
CA THR A 86 -7.22 4.73 -7.21
C THR A 86 -6.36 4.89 -5.98
N ILE A 87 -5.92 6.11 -5.77
CA ILE A 87 -5.26 6.59 -4.56
C ILE A 87 -6.01 7.80 -4.02
N THR A 88 -5.75 8.19 -2.77
CA THR A 88 -6.32 9.39 -2.17
C THR A 88 -5.21 10.38 -1.83
N HIS A 89 -5.29 11.58 -2.37
CA HIS A 89 -4.41 12.69 -2.03
C HIS A 89 -4.95 13.46 -0.82
N THR A 90 -4.08 14.13 -0.07
CA THR A 90 -4.46 14.96 1.09
C THR A 90 -5.19 16.24 0.70
N SER A 91 -4.92 16.76 -0.51
CA SER A 91 -5.55 17.96 -1.06
C SER A 91 -6.56 17.61 -2.14
N THR A 92 -7.53 18.48 -2.37
CA THR A 92 -8.51 18.35 -3.46
C THR A 92 -7.92 18.87 -4.76
N ALA A 93 -8.09 18.17 -5.85
CA ALA A 93 -7.72 18.61 -7.19
C ALA A 93 -8.49 19.88 -7.58
N SER A 94 -7.80 20.88 -8.12
CA SER A 94 -8.40 22.14 -8.56
C SER A 94 -9.16 22.03 -9.89
N GLY A 95 -9.03 20.89 -10.57
CA GLY A 95 -9.61 20.65 -11.89
C GLY A 95 -9.94 19.18 -12.13
N SER A 96 -10.26 18.87 -13.37
CA SER A 96 -10.55 17.55 -13.86
C SER A 96 -9.76 17.31 -15.15
N THR A 97 -8.66 16.56 -15.04
CA THR A 97 -7.74 16.28 -16.13
C THR A 97 -7.63 14.78 -16.33
N SER A 98 -7.75 14.33 -17.57
CA SER A 98 -7.53 12.94 -17.95
C SER A 98 -6.15 12.78 -18.56
N GLY A 99 -5.32 11.92 -17.97
CA GLY A 99 -3.98 11.64 -18.48
C GLY A 99 -3.00 12.81 -18.28
N GLY A 100 -2.60 13.10 -17.06
CA GLY A 100 -1.65 14.16 -16.72
C GLY A 100 -0.52 13.69 -15.82
N GLY A 101 0.35 14.64 -15.41
CA GLY A 101 1.48 14.43 -14.52
C GLY A 101 2.84 14.29 -15.23
N GLY A 102 2.88 14.33 -16.58
CA GLY A 102 4.14 14.18 -17.32
C GLY A 102 4.74 12.78 -17.21
N SER A 103 6.06 12.67 -17.33
CA SER A 103 6.77 11.39 -17.20
C SER A 103 7.52 11.31 -15.87
N GLY A 104 7.46 10.16 -15.22
CA GLY A 104 8.12 9.90 -13.96
C GLY A 104 8.23 8.41 -13.69
N ASN A 105 8.73 8.07 -12.53
CA ASN A 105 8.92 6.70 -12.06
C ASN A 105 7.88 6.30 -11.02
N VAL A 106 7.48 5.06 -11.07
CA VAL A 106 6.59 4.44 -10.08
C VAL A 106 7.30 3.24 -9.46
N LYS A 107 7.21 3.11 -8.14
CA LYS A 107 7.78 2.01 -7.36
C LYS A 107 6.70 1.38 -6.51
N TYR A 108 6.48 0.09 -6.70
CA TYR A 108 5.55 -0.69 -5.89
C TYR A 108 6.30 -1.47 -4.85
N GLN A 109 5.93 -1.33 -3.61
CA GLN A 109 6.45 -2.16 -2.53
C GLN A 109 5.88 -3.58 -2.63
N ILE A 110 6.59 -4.56 -2.06
CA ILE A 110 6.02 -5.88 -1.86
C ILE A 110 4.81 -5.76 -0.91
N SER A 111 3.76 -6.56 -1.17
CA SER A 111 2.65 -6.68 -0.22
C SER A 111 3.11 -7.49 0.98
N ILE A 112 3.41 -6.83 2.09
CA ILE A 112 3.85 -7.47 3.33
C ILE A 112 2.71 -7.77 4.29
N GLY A 113 1.49 -7.36 3.97
CA GLY A 113 0.32 -7.68 4.75
C GLY A 113 -0.76 -6.62 4.79
N THR A 114 -1.75 -6.89 5.60
CA THR A 114 -2.80 -5.94 5.94
C THR A 114 -2.40 -5.15 7.19
N ASP A 115 -2.74 -3.88 7.20
CA ASP A 115 -2.55 -2.89 8.25
C ASP A 115 -3.36 -3.20 9.52
N GLN A 116 -4.46 -3.90 9.36
CA GLN A 116 -5.33 -4.26 10.46
C GLN A 116 -5.57 -5.77 10.51
N SER A 117 -5.35 -6.37 11.67
CA SER A 117 -5.88 -7.69 11.95
C SER A 117 -7.38 -7.57 12.20
N ALA A 118 -8.19 -8.07 11.29
CA ALA A 118 -9.62 -8.23 11.57
C ALA A 118 -9.81 -9.40 12.55
N TYR A 119 -10.66 -9.20 13.54
CA TYR A 119 -10.98 -10.22 14.53
C TYR A 119 -11.70 -11.40 13.87
N GLY A 120 -11.31 -12.62 14.25
CA GLY A 120 -11.89 -13.86 13.73
C GLY A 120 -13.31 -14.15 14.22
N TYR A 121 -13.80 -15.33 13.83
CA TYR A 121 -15.05 -15.85 14.36
C TYR A 121 -14.90 -16.21 15.85
N GLY A 122 -15.89 -15.86 16.67
CA GLY A 122 -15.92 -16.26 18.07
C GLY A 122 -16.64 -15.27 18.99
N TRP A 123 -16.78 -15.65 20.23
CA TRP A 123 -17.34 -14.80 21.27
C TRP A 123 -16.43 -13.59 21.52
N GLY A 124 -17.01 -12.39 21.52
CA GLY A 124 -16.28 -11.16 21.79
C GLY A 124 -15.54 -10.56 20.59
N THR A 125 -15.80 -11.01 19.36
CA THR A 125 -15.16 -10.51 18.15
C THR A 125 -15.87 -9.32 17.51
N ASP A 126 -17.02 -8.90 18.03
CA ASP A 126 -17.75 -7.70 17.61
C ASP A 126 -18.56 -7.12 18.77
N ALA A 127 -19.19 -5.95 18.55
CA ALA A 127 -20.10 -5.36 19.51
C ALA A 127 -21.25 -6.30 19.81
N TRP A 128 -21.69 -6.31 21.07
CA TRP A 128 -22.86 -7.06 21.50
C TRP A 128 -24.10 -6.61 20.73
N ASN A 129 -24.90 -7.58 20.28
CA ASN A 129 -26.19 -7.34 19.61
C ASN A 129 -26.11 -6.76 18.18
N VAL A 130 -25.03 -7.06 17.45
CA VAL A 130 -24.88 -6.61 16.06
C VAL A 130 -25.56 -7.56 15.07
N ASP A 131 -25.62 -8.87 15.37
CA ASP A 131 -26.23 -9.89 14.51
C ASP A 131 -27.11 -10.86 15.31
N ALA A 132 -28.04 -11.52 14.61
CA ALA A 132 -28.85 -12.57 15.21
C ALA A 132 -27.98 -13.76 15.66
N TRP A 133 -28.38 -14.43 16.73
CA TRP A 133 -27.65 -15.54 17.38
C TRP A 133 -27.23 -16.68 16.43
N ASN A 134 -27.78 -16.78 15.27
CA ASN A 134 -27.52 -17.84 14.29
C ASN A 134 -27.04 -17.32 12.94
N THR A 135 -26.61 -16.08 12.88
CA THR A 135 -26.09 -15.48 11.63
C THR A 135 -24.57 -15.48 11.66
N PRO A 136 -23.90 -16.32 10.85
CA PRO A 136 -22.44 -16.25 10.74
C PRO A 136 -22.02 -14.91 10.13
N ARG A 137 -20.97 -14.31 10.69
CA ARG A 137 -20.35 -13.11 10.13
C ARG A 137 -19.93 -13.35 8.68
N SER A 138 -20.02 -12.33 7.83
CA SER A 138 -19.52 -12.38 6.45
C SER A 138 -18.01 -12.71 6.45
N SER A 139 -17.63 -13.74 5.73
CA SER A 139 -16.26 -14.22 5.62
C SER A 139 -15.31 -13.25 4.88
N SER A 140 -15.85 -12.20 4.26
CA SER A 140 -15.09 -11.26 3.43
C SER A 140 -14.22 -10.25 4.21
N THR A 141 -14.35 -10.21 5.55
CA THR A 141 -13.68 -9.21 6.40
C THR A 141 -12.72 -9.81 7.43
N VAL A 142 -12.45 -11.10 7.40
CA VAL A 142 -11.65 -11.75 8.44
C VAL A 142 -10.27 -12.11 7.93
N THR A 143 -9.29 -11.28 8.25
CA THR A 143 -7.87 -11.65 8.14
C THR A 143 -7.33 -11.85 9.55
N LEU A 144 -7.04 -13.10 9.92
CA LEU A 144 -6.66 -13.48 11.28
C LEU A 144 -5.17 -13.41 11.58
N ASP A 145 -4.35 -13.06 10.61
CA ASP A 145 -2.92 -13.26 10.72
C ASP A 145 -2.16 -11.93 10.86
N ALA A 146 -1.60 -11.71 12.03
CA ALA A 146 -0.56 -10.70 12.20
C ALA A 146 0.65 -11.08 11.34
N ARG A 147 1.21 -10.10 10.62
CA ARG A 147 2.47 -10.28 9.89
C ARG A 147 3.63 -10.19 10.87
N ASN A 148 4.39 -11.25 10.95
CA ASN A 148 5.59 -11.31 11.76
C ASN A 148 6.82 -11.38 10.83
N TRP A 149 7.80 -10.57 11.14
CA TRP A 149 9.11 -10.63 10.52
C TRP A 149 10.00 -11.57 11.31
N SER A 150 10.73 -12.42 10.61
CA SER A 150 11.81 -13.20 11.18
C SER A 150 13.12 -12.74 10.56
N PHE A 151 14.10 -12.47 11.41
CA PHE A 151 15.41 -11.97 11.01
C PHE A 151 16.50 -12.93 11.43
N ASP A 152 17.47 -13.11 10.54
CA ASP A 152 18.71 -13.81 10.83
C ASP A 152 19.84 -13.16 10.03
N ASN A 153 21.07 -13.47 10.34
CA ASN A 153 22.22 -12.98 9.59
C ASN A 153 23.05 -14.14 9.03
N PHE A 154 23.51 -13.95 7.83
CA PHE A 154 24.45 -14.87 7.17
C PHE A 154 25.75 -14.11 6.87
N GLY A 155 26.71 -14.20 7.79
CA GLY A 155 27.90 -13.35 7.75
C GLY A 155 27.55 -11.87 7.98
N GLU A 156 27.82 -11.03 6.99
CA GLU A 156 27.49 -9.59 7.01
C GLU A 156 26.11 -9.29 6.37
N ASP A 157 25.47 -10.30 5.76
CA ASP A 157 24.19 -10.14 5.11
C ASP A 157 23.03 -10.35 6.08
N LEU A 158 22.02 -9.49 6.00
CA LEU A 158 20.78 -9.64 6.75
C LEU A 158 19.77 -10.45 5.93
N ILE A 159 19.28 -11.53 6.51
CA ILE A 159 18.19 -12.32 5.96
C ILE A 159 16.90 -11.90 6.69
N ALA A 160 15.90 -11.50 5.94
CA ALA A 160 14.59 -11.14 6.48
C ALA A 160 13.49 -11.92 5.73
N THR A 161 12.58 -12.49 6.48
CA THR A 161 11.39 -13.15 5.91
C THR A 161 10.15 -12.69 6.65
N VAL A 162 9.06 -12.53 5.92
CA VAL A 162 7.75 -12.19 6.47
C VAL A 162 6.85 -13.42 6.46
N SER A 163 6.12 -13.65 7.55
CA SER A 163 5.16 -14.74 7.61
C SER A 163 4.05 -14.52 6.57
N LYS A 164 3.79 -15.53 5.74
CA LYS A 164 2.78 -15.48 4.67
C LYS A 164 2.96 -14.34 3.66
N GLY A 165 4.19 -13.91 3.43
CA GLY A 165 4.54 -13.08 2.28
C GLY A 165 4.16 -13.77 0.96
N LYS A 166 3.68 -13.00 -0.03
CA LYS A 166 3.43 -13.50 -1.39
C LYS A 166 4.75 -13.60 -2.13
#